data_a809add334594d7392c43a9066749c46
#
_entry.id   a809add334594d7392c43a9066749c46
#
_cell.length_a   1.000
_cell.length_b   1.000
_cell.length_c   1.000
_cell.angle_alpha   90.00
_cell.angle_beta   90.00
_cell.angle_gamma   90.00
#
_symmetry.space_group_name_H-M   'P 1'
#
loop_
_entity.id
_entity.type
_entity.pdbx_description
1 polymer ?
#
loop_
_entity_poly.entity_id
_entity_poly.type
_entity_poly.pdbx_seq_one_letter_code
_entity_poly.pdbx_strand_id
1 'polypeptide(L)'
;MTKEVITGSEALMRALREEGVETIFGYPGGAIMPVFDALYGYTRGENKVFNHILVRHEQAAAHAAEGYARVSGRVGVCLVTSGPGATNTLTGIADAMMDSTPIVVIAGQVSIGALGSDAFQEVDLVGVAQPICKWAYQIRRPEDISWAVSRAFYIAKSGRPGPVVLDLPKNAQTHTCEWRPTKTTKVRSYQPYPELNMQAITDAARLINGAKRPFALIGQGVELGNAHEELLQFLEKADIPAGRTLLGLSALSSQHPLNMGMLGMHGSYATNMKTQECDVLIAIGMRFSDRVTGLPETYAKQAKVIHLDIDASEFDKNIKTDVAILGDCKQSLPAITALLNKAEHKEWITSFNEYAEQEQQRVIEKDIHPTEGPLLMGEVTHVVSEATHGKAILVNDVGQNQMISSRYFKFEQKRSIVTSGGFGTMGFGLPAAIGACYGSPHRTVCCFMGDGGIQMSIQEFGTIMEHQIPVKMILLNNTFLGNVRQWQDLMFGHRHSFTEMMNPRYGDIARGYGIAYDLVTDRKDLKAKVNKMLSTAGPYLLECAIKPDEDIVPMTLPGKSVNEMLLELHY
;
A
#
# COMPACT_ATOMS: atom_id res chain seq x y z
N MET A 1 -28.52 -21.53 -30.05
CA MET A 1 -27.40 -20.59 -30.10
C MET A 1 -26.23 -21.30 -30.72
N THR A 2 -25.68 -20.77 -31.80
CA THR A 2 -24.46 -21.31 -32.41
C THR A 2 -23.32 -21.24 -31.40
N LYS A 3 -22.65 -22.37 -31.20
CA LYS A 3 -21.49 -22.47 -30.32
C LYS A 3 -20.35 -21.66 -30.95
N GLU A 4 -19.92 -20.58 -30.27
CA GLU A 4 -18.82 -19.77 -30.76
C GLU A 4 -17.50 -20.41 -30.36
N VAL A 5 -16.64 -20.70 -31.31
CA VAL A 5 -15.30 -21.29 -31.11
C VAL A 5 -14.27 -20.18 -31.23
N ILE A 6 -13.46 -20.01 -30.21
CA ILE A 6 -12.44 -18.95 -30.11
C ILE A 6 -11.12 -19.53 -29.62
N THR A 7 -10.00 -18.80 -29.81
CA THR A 7 -8.71 -19.16 -29.22
C THR A 7 -8.68 -18.94 -27.70
N GLY A 8 -7.78 -19.60 -27.01
CA GLY A 8 -7.60 -19.34 -25.58
C GLY A 8 -7.16 -17.91 -25.27
N SER A 9 -6.37 -17.29 -26.15
CA SER A 9 -5.99 -15.87 -26.02
C SER A 9 -7.21 -14.96 -26.07
N GLU A 10 -8.14 -15.21 -27.02
CA GLU A 10 -9.41 -14.48 -27.09
C GLU A 10 -10.30 -14.77 -25.86
N ALA A 11 -10.32 -16.03 -25.38
CA ALA A 11 -11.04 -16.39 -24.17
C ALA A 11 -10.52 -15.64 -22.93
N LEU A 12 -9.20 -15.42 -22.83
CA LEU A 12 -8.61 -14.62 -21.76
C LEU A 12 -9.07 -13.15 -21.84
N MET A 13 -9.05 -12.54 -23.01
CA MET A 13 -9.51 -11.15 -23.18
C MET A 13 -10.96 -10.99 -22.76
N ARG A 14 -11.83 -11.90 -23.20
CA ARG A 14 -13.25 -11.88 -22.82
C ARG A 14 -13.45 -12.10 -21.31
N ALA A 15 -12.70 -13.03 -20.72
CA ALA A 15 -12.78 -13.30 -19.29
C ALA A 15 -12.35 -12.07 -18.46
N LEU A 16 -11.28 -11.37 -18.86
CA LEU A 16 -10.86 -10.13 -18.20
C LEU A 16 -11.91 -9.01 -18.34
N ARG A 17 -12.55 -8.90 -19.50
CA ARG A 17 -13.66 -7.95 -19.71
C ARG A 17 -14.86 -8.27 -18.80
N GLU A 18 -15.24 -9.55 -18.67
CA GLU A 18 -16.32 -9.98 -17.76
C GLU A 18 -16.02 -9.68 -16.27
N GLU A 19 -14.73 -9.66 -15.87
CA GLU A 19 -14.32 -9.25 -14.54
C GLU A 19 -14.17 -7.73 -14.36
N GLY A 20 -14.47 -6.94 -15.41
CA GLY A 20 -14.47 -5.47 -15.36
C GLY A 20 -13.07 -4.86 -15.35
N VAL A 21 -12.09 -5.54 -15.94
CA VAL A 21 -10.73 -5.00 -16.08
C VAL A 21 -10.75 -3.80 -17.02
N GLU A 22 -10.07 -2.71 -16.61
CA GLU A 22 -9.92 -1.50 -17.44
C GLU A 22 -8.44 -1.24 -17.79
N THR A 23 -7.53 -1.64 -16.92
CA THR A 23 -6.09 -1.39 -17.09
C THR A 23 -5.28 -2.65 -16.82
N ILE A 24 -4.32 -2.91 -17.70
CA ILE A 24 -3.38 -4.03 -17.60
C ILE A 24 -1.96 -3.45 -17.65
N PHE A 25 -1.15 -3.74 -16.65
CA PHE A 25 0.27 -3.40 -16.62
C PHE A 25 1.08 -4.61 -17.08
N GLY A 26 2.01 -4.45 -18.01
CA GLY A 26 2.69 -5.63 -18.47
C GLY A 26 3.88 -5.39 -19.40
N TYR A 27 4.52 -6.50 -19.76
CA TYR A 27 5.67 -6.53 -20.66
C TYR A 27 5.56 -7.75 -21.58
N PRO A 28 5.60 -7.58 -22.92
CA PRO A 28 5.47 -8.68 -23.88
C PRO A 28 6.73 -9.56 -23.91
N GLY A 29 6.54 -10.81 -24.36
CA GLY A 29 7.63 -11.74 -24.61
C GLY A 29 7.15 -12.98 -25.34
N GLY A 30 8.06 -13.89 -25.72
CA GLY A 30 7.79 -15.00 -26.62
C GLY A 30 6.70 -15.98 -26.17
N ALA A 31 6.62 -16.25 -24.87
CA ALA A 31 5.66 -17.23 -24.34
C ALA A 31 4.25 -16.64 -24.08
N ILE A 32 4.08 -15.31 -24.17
CA ILE A 32 2.78 -14.62 -24.00
C ILE A 32 2.33 -13.89 -25.28
N MET A 33 3.10 -14.00 -26.36
CA MET A 33 2.84 -13.31 -27.62
C MET A 33 1.43 -13.52 -28.19
N PRO A 34 0.83 -14.73 -28.17
CA PRO A 34 -0.53 -14.91 -28.67
C PRO A 34 -1.58 -14.10 -27.89
N VAL A 35 -1.35 -13.89 -26.58
CA VAL A 35 -2.22 -13.06 -25.74
C VAL A 35 -2.07 -11.58 -26.11
N PHE A 36 -0.83 -11.10 -26.34
CA PHE A 36 -0.61 -9.72 -26.80
C PHE A 36 -1.16 -9.45 -28.20
N ASP A 37 -1.17 -10.46 -29.08
CA ASP A 37 -1.83 -10.36 -30.37
C ASP A 37 -3.35 -10.16 -30.23
N ALA A 38 -3.99 -10.99 -29.40
CA ALA A 38 -5.42 -10.81 -29.10
C ALA A 38 -5.69 -9.45 -28.41
N LEU A 39 -4.84 -9.03 -27.46
CA LEU A 39 -4.95 -7.76 -26.74
C LEU A 39 -4.95 -6.53 -27.69
N TYR A 40 -4.29 -6.63 -28.84
CA TYR A 40 -4.25 -5.57 -29.85
C TYR A 40 -5.66 -5.10 -30.26
N GLY A 41 -6.60 -6.03 -30.47
CA GLY A 41 -7.98 -5.74 -30.81
C GLY A 41 -8.79 -5.06 -29.69
N TYR A 42 -8.36 -5.17 -28.44
CA TYR A 42 -9.03 -4.62 -27.25
C TYR A 42 -8.44 -3.30 -26.75
N THR A 43 -7.29 -2.89 -27.28
CA THR A 43 -6.59 -1.67 -26.85
C THR A 43 -6.67 -0.52 -27.86
N ARG A 44 -7.24 -0.73 -29.04
CA ARG A 44 -7.26 0.21 -30.17
C ARG A 44 -8.64 0.36 -30.79
N GLY A 45 -8.85 1.48 -31.49
CA GLY A 45 -10.07 1.76 -32.26
C GLY A 45 -11.31 2.00 -31.40
N GLU A 46 -12.48 1.92 -32.04
CA GLU A 46 -13.78 2.16 -31.40
C GLU A 46 -14.16 1.09 -30.36
N ASN A 47 -13.57 -0.10 -30.47
CA ASN A 47 -13.82 -1.23 -29.57
C ASN A 47 -12.81 -1.30 -28.39
N LYS A 48 -12.09 -0.21 -28.10
CA LYS A 48 -11.15 -0.18 -26.99
C LYS A 48 -11.85 -0.50 -25.66
N VAL A 49 -11.37 -1.56 -25.01
CA VAL A 49 -11.86 -2.01 -23.68
C VAL A 49 -10.80 -1.77 -22.61
N PHE A 50 -9.52 -2.06 -22.93
CA PHE A 50 -8.42 -2.01 -21.99
C PHE A 50 -7.45 -0.87 -22.30
N ASN A 51 -6.88 -0.30 -21.23
CA ASN A 51 -5.61 0.40 -21.28
C ASN A 51 -4.50 -0.63 -21.02
N HIS A 52 -3.56 -0.78 -21.95
CA HIS A 52 -2.33 -1.53 -21.67
C HIS A 52 -1.18 -0.57 -21.44
N ILE A 53 -0.51 -0.70 -20.31
CA ILE A 53 0.61 0.14 -19.90
C ILE A 53 1.88 -0.69 -19.99
N LEU A 54 2.69 -0.35 -20.99
CA LEU A 54 3.97 -0.99 -21.20
C LEU A 54 4.99 -0.46 -20.18
N VAL A 55 5.29 -1.26 -19.18
CA VAL A 55 6.34 -0.98 -18.18
C VAL A 55 7.74 -1.19 -18.78
N ARG A 56 8.78 -0.88 -18.03
CA ARG A 56 10.18 -1.13 -18.42
C ARG A 56 10.82 -2.29 -17.67
N HIS A 57 10.13 -2.80 -16.64
CA HIS A 57 10.53 -3.97 -15.88
C HIS A 57 9.29 -4.65 -15.30
N GLU A 58 9.25 -5.98 -15.26
CA GLU A 58 8.04 -6.72 -14.84
C GLU A 58 7.73 -6.56 -13.35
N GLN A 59 8.72 -6.33 -12.50
CA GLN A 59 8.49 -5.95 -11.11
C GLN A 59 7.65 -4.67 -11.02
N ALA A 60 7.92 -3.69 -11.88
CA ALA A 60 7.15 -2.46 -11.96
C ALA A 60 5.69 -2.71 -12.39
N ALA A 61 5.42 -3.72 -13.24
CA ALA A 61 4.04 -4.10 -13.59
C ALA A 61 3.26 -4.57 -12.36
N ALA A 62 3.89 -5.39 -11.51
CA ALA A 62 3.25 -5.85 -10.27
C ALA A 62 2.99 -4.70 -9.30
N HIS A 63 3.98 -3.82 -9.05
CA HIS A 63 3.78 -2.66 -8.16
C HIS A 63 2.80 -1.62 -8.73
N ALA A 64 2.75 -1.44 -10.05
CA ALA A 64 1.73 -0.59 -10.68
C ALA A 64 0.32 -1.18 -10.49
N ALA A 65 0.17 -2.50 -10.63
CA ALA A 65 -1.08 -3.20 -10.31
C ALA A 65 -1.48 -3.01 -8.85
N GLU A 66 -0.53 -2.99 -7.90
CA GLU A 66 -0.79 -2.69 -6.50
C GLU A 66 -1.26 -1.25 -6.29
N GLY A 67 -0.55 -0.28 -6.84
CA GLY A 67 -0.93 1.14 -6.75
C GLY A 67 -2.33 1.38 -7.31
N TYR A 68 -2.65 0.77 -8.46
CA TYR A 68 -3.99 0.79 -9.05
C TYR A 68 -5.05 0.22 -8.11
N ALA A 69 -4.77 -0.96 -7.54
CA ALA A 69 -5.73 -1.66 -6.69
C ALA A 69 -6.04 -0.88 -5.40
N ARG A 70 -5.03 -0.30 -4.77
CA ARG A 70 -5.17 0.44 -3.50
C ARG A 70 -6.05 1.68 -3.64
N VAL A 71 -5.86 2.45 -4.70
CA VAL A 71 -6.62 3.70 -4.89
C VAL A 71 -7.98 3.49 -5.53
N SER A 72 -8.13 2.51 -6.43
CA SER A 72 -9.39 2.22 -7.12
C SER A 72 -10.33 1.31 -6.34
N GLY A 73 -9.78 0.47 -5.44
CA GLY A 73 -10.52 -0.62 -4.78
C GLY A 73 -10.85 -1.80 -5.70
N ARG A 74 -10.25 -1.85 -6.88
CA ARG A 74 -10.42 -2.93 -7.89
C ARG A 74 -9.20 -3.86 -7.86
N VAL A 75 -9.33 -5.00 -8.52
CA VAL A 75 -8.20 -5.93 -8.68
C VAL A 75 -7.22 -5.38 -9.72
N GLY A 76 -5.95 -5.25 -9.37
CA GLY A 76 -4.89 -4.90 -10.31
C GLY A 76 -4.50 -6.09 -11.19
N VAL A 77 -4.13 -5.84 -12.44
CA VAL A 77 -3.77 -6.91 -13.40
C VAL A 77 -2.37 -6.69 -13.94
N CYS A 78 -1.52 -7.71 -13.80
CA CYS A 78 -0.17 -7.78 -14.35
C CYS A 78 -0.11 -8.89 -15.40
N LEU A 79 0.44 -8.58 -16.60
CA LEU A 79 0.55 -9.51 -17.72
C LEU A 79 2.00 -9.56 -18.22
N VAL A 80 2.67 -10.72 -18.07
CA VAL A 80 4.09 -10.88 -18.37
C VAL A 80 4.40 -12.19 -19.10
N THR A 81 5.63 -12.33 -19.59
CA THR A 81 6.09 -13.56 -20.22
C THR A 81 6.60 -14.58 -19.20
N SER A 82 7.08 -15.73 -19.66
CA SER A 82 7.65 -16.82 -18.85
C SER A 82 9.08 -16.53 -18.36
N GLY A 83 9.62 -17.44 -17.57
CA GLY A 83 11.01 -17.41 -17.10
C GLY A 83 11.32 -16.12 -16.35
N PRO A 84 12.33 -15.34 -16.80
CA PRO A 84 12.72 -14.10 -16.12
C PRO A 84 11.59 -13.07 -16.04
N GLY A 85 10.69 -12.99 -17.03
CA GLY A 85 9.53 -12.10 -16.98
C GLY A 85 8.57 -12.45 -15.83
N ALA A 86 8.34 -13.74 -15.61
CA ALA A 86 7.52 -14.21 -14.49
C ALA A 86 8.24 -14.04 -13.14
N THR A 87 9.52 -14.45 -13.04
CA THR A 87 10.28 -14.36 -11.78
C THR A 87 10.53 -12.91 -11.33
N ASN A 88 10.65 -11.97 -12.25
CA ASN A 88 10.75 -10.55 -11.91
C ASN A 88 9.52 -10.00 -11.19
N THR A 89 8.35 -10.66 -11.27
CA THR A 89 7.15 -10.23 -10.55
C THR A 89 7.09 -10.69 -9.09
N LEU A 90 7.95 -11.63 -8.67
CA LEU A 90 7.85 -12.28 -7.35
C LEU A 90 7.95 -11.31 -6.18
N THR A 91 8.80 -10.30 -6.26
CA THR A 91 8.90 -9.26 -5.23
C THR A 91 7.56 -8.51 -5.08
N GLY A 92 6.93 -8.10 -6.19
CA GLY A 92 5.63 -7.42 -6.14
C GLY A 92 4.50 -8.36 -5.68
N ILE A 93 4.55 -9.66 -6.02
CA ILE A 93 3.60 -10.64 -5.50
C ILE A 93 3.74 -10.78 -3.98
N ALA A 94 4.97 -10.87 -3.47
CA ALA A 94 5.23 -10.96 -2.03
C ALA A 94 4.80 -9.69 -1.28
N ASP A 95 5.05 -8.52 -1.85
CA ASP A 95 4.61 -7.22 -1.34
C ASP A 95 3.06 -7.16 -1.25
N ALA A 96 2.38 -7.50 -2.34
CA ALA A 96 0.92 -7.55 -2.38
C ALA A 96 0.33 -8.54 -1.36
N MET A 97 0.99 -9.67 -1.11
CA MET A 97 0.57 -10.64 -0.09
C MET A 97 0.73 -10.08 1.31
N MET A 98 1.85 -9.43 1.60
CA MET A 98 2.13 -8.86 2.91
C MET A 98 1.16 -7.72 3.25
N ASP A 99 0.83 -6.89 2.27
CA ASP A 99 -0.03 -5.71 2.42
C ASP A 99 -1.50 -5.95 2.00
N SER A 100 -1.88 -7.21 1.79
CA SER A 100 -3.27 -7.59 1.48
C SER A 100 -3.84 -6.86 0.25
N THR A 101 -3.03 -6.68 -0.79
CA THR A 101 -3.41 -5.96 -2.02
C THR A 101 -3.91 -6.95 -3.07
N PRO A 102 -5.15 -6.78 -3.59
CA PRO A 102 -5.71 -7.69 -4.57
C PRO A 102 -5.09 -7.45 -5.95
N ILE A 103 -4.21 -8.34 -6.42
CA ILE A 103 -3.70 -8.35 -7.79
C ILE A 103 -3.83 -9.73 -8.42
N VAL A 104 -3.95 -9.78 -9.74
CA VAL A 104 -3.88 -11.01 -10.54
C VAL A 104 -2.71 -10.89 -11.50
N VAL A 105 -1.70 -11.75 -11.32
CA VAL A 105 -0.55 -11.86 -12.19
C VAL A 105 -0.78 -12.99 -13.16
N ILE A 106 -0.75 -12.69 -14.46
CA ILE A 106 -0.90 -13.66 -15.56
C ILE A 106 0.44 -13.74 -16.27
N ALA A 107 1.08 -14.88 -16.19
CA ALA A 107 2.37 -15.12 -16.84
C ALA A 107 2.22 -16.16 -17.95
N GLY A 108 2.89 -15.92 -19.07
CA GLY A 108 3.05 -16.93 -20.11
C GLY A 108 3.92 -18.09 -19.62
N GLN A 109 3.80 -19.23 -20.28
CA GLN A 109 4.60 -20.42 -20.00
C GLN A 109 4.96 -21.13 -21.31
N VAL A 110 6.01 -21.92 -21.28
CA VAL A 110 6.36 -22.81 -22.40
C VAL A 110 5.20 -23.76 -22.71
N SER A 111 5.23 -24.43 -23.85
CA SER A 111 4.17 -25.39 -24.18
C SER A 111 4.20 -26.58 -23.21
N ILE A 112 3.02 -27.16 -22.95
CA ILE A 112 2.86 -28.28 -21.99
C ILE A 112 3.81 -29.43 -22.28
N GLY A 113 4.06 -29.74 -23.57
CA GLY A 113 5.00 -30.81 -23.95
C GLY A 113 6.47 -30.50 -23.68
N ALA A 114 6.81 -29.24 -23.37
CA ALA A 114 8.17 -28.81 -23.03
C ALA A 114 8.38 -28.63 -21.51
N LEU A 115 7.32 -28.72 -20.71
CA LEU A 115 7.43 -28.60 -19.26
C LEU A 115 8.27 -29.73 -18.66
N GLY A 116 9.22 -29.36 -17.78
CA GLY A 116 10.13 -30.28 -17.12
C GLY A 116 11.31 -30.74 -18.00
N SER A 117 11.54 -30.04 -19.12
CA SER A 117 12.64 -30.35 -20.03
C SER A 117 13.77 -29.31 -20.01
N ASP A 118 13.75 -28.37 -19.08
CA ASP A 118 14.65 -27.20 -19.03
C ASP A 118 14.56 -26.35 -20.32
N ALA A 119 13.35 -26.23 -20.86
CA ALA A 119 13.09 -25.47 -22.07
C ALA A 119 13.46 -23.98 -21.88
N PHE A 120 13.81 -23.30 -22.97
CA PHE A 120 14.17 -21.88 -22.94
C PHE A 120 13.09 -21.03 -22.25
N GLN A 121 13.49 -20.31 -21.20
CA GLN A 121 12.62 -19.49 -20.34
C GLN A 121 11.52 -20.30 -19.61
N GLU A 122 11.74 -21.56 -19.32
CA GLU A 122 10.88 -22.32 -18.42
C GLU A 122 11.18 -21.97 -16.96
N VAL A 123 10.16 -21.94 -16.14
CA VAL A 123 10.24 -21.89 -14.67
C VAL A 123 8.98 -22.51 -14.07
N ASP A 124 9.11 -23.25 -12.97
CA ASP A 124 7.95 -23.67 -12.17
C ASP A 124 7.39 -22.46 -11.39
N LEU A 125 6.64 -21.62 -12.12
CA LEU A 125 6.06 -20.40 -11.54
C LEU A 125 5.07 -20.73 -10.41
N VAL A 126 4.28 -21.79 -10.55
CA VAL A 126 3.33 -22.20 -9.52
C VAL A 126 4.06 -22.56 -8.23
N GLY A 127 5.12 -23.35 -8.32
CA GLY A 127 5.93 -23.75 -7.17
C GLY A 127 6.58 -22.57 -6.46
N VAL A 128 7.19 -21.64 -7.18
CA VAL A 128 7.89 -20.49 -6.56
C VAL A 128 6.94 -19.41 -6.05
N ALA A 129 5.73 -19.26 -6.62
CA ALA A 129 4.75 -18.27 -6.19
C ALA A 129 3.84 -18.76 -5.06
N GLN A 130 3.66 -20.07 -4.90
CA GLN A 130 2.71 -20.64 -3.94
C GLN A 130 2.84 -20.11 -2.51
N PRO A 131 4.04 -19.95 -1.91
CA PRO A 131 4.19 -19.44 -0.54
C PRO A 131 3.91 -17.95 -0.38
N ILE A 132 3.85 -17.18 -1.47
CA ILE A 132 3.71 -15.71 -1.48
C ILE A 132 2.43 -15.23 -2.15
N CYS A 133 1.44 -16.10 -2.40
CA CYS A 133 0.16 -15.73 -2.99
C CYS A 133 -0.98 -16.52 -2.38
N LYS A 134 -2.21 -16.06 -2.58
CA LYS A 134 -3.42 -16.75 -2.10
C LYS A 134 -3.75 -18.01 -2.90
N TRP A 135 -3.42 -17.99 -4.19
CA TRP A 135 -3.64 -19.10 -5.09
C TRP A 135 -2.74 -18.96 -6.33
N ALA A 136 -2.09 -20.06 -6.71
CA ALA A 136 -1.33 -20.19 -7.95
C ALA A 136 -1.92 -21.35 -8.76
N TYR A 137 -2.11 -21.15 -10.06
CA TYR A 137 -2.72 -22.18 -10.92
C TYR A 137 -2.17 -22.15 -12.34
N GLN A 138 -1.79 -23.33 -12.86
CA GLN A 138 -1.39 -23.51 -14.26
C GLN A 138 -2.60 -23.90 -15.10
N ILE A 139 -2.96 -23.06 -16.08
CA ILE A 139 -4.11 -23.26 -16.99
C ILE A 139 -3.66 -24.11 -18.17
N ARG A 140 -3.98 -25.39 -18.17
CA ARG A 140 -3.48 -26.34 -19.18
C ARG A 140 -4.33 -26.42 -20.44
N ARG A 141 -5.59 -25.99 -20.40
CA ARG A 141 -6.53 -26.10 -21.51
C ARG A 141 -7.26 -24.77 -21.71
N PRO A 142 -7.58 -24.39 -22.96
CA PRO A 142 -8.28 -23.13 -23.24
C PRO A 142 -9.68 -23.08 -22.60
N GLU A 143 -10.35 -24.24 -22.44
CA GLU A 143 -11.68 -24.33 -21.80
C GLU A 143 -11.68 -23.91 -20.35
N ASP A 144 -10.54 -24.02 -19.67
CA ASP A 144 -10.41 -23.71 -18.26
C ASP A 144 -10.15 -22.20 -18.00
N ILE A 145 -9.86 -21.40 -19.03
CA ILE A 145 -9.46 -19.99 -18.89
C ILE A 145 -10.54 -19.16 -18.21
N SER A 146 -11.79 -19.20 -18.71
CA SER A 146 -12.88 -18.40 -18.15
C SER A 146 -13.11 -18.72 -16.66
N TRP A 147 -13.08 -20.00 -16.30
CA TRP A 147 -13.19 -20.44 -14.91
C TRP A 147 -12.01 -19.99 -14.04
N ALA A 148 -10.78 -20.18 -14.53
CA ALA A 148 -9.58 -19.83 -13.78
C ALA A 148 -9.47 -18.33 -13.51
N VAL A 149 -9.77 -17.50 -14.52
CA VAL A 149 -9.80 -16.03 -14.39
C VAL A 149 -10.84 -15.60 -13.39
N SER A 150 -12.10 -16.06 -13.53
CA SER A 150 -13.15 -15.67 -12.59
C SER A 150 -12.86 -16.12 -11.16
N ARG A 151 -12.26 -17.32 -11.00
CA ARG A 151 -11.83 -17.81 -9.69
C ARG A 151 -10.67 -16.98 -9.12
N ALA A 152 -9.71 -16.57 -9.93
CA ALA A 152 -8.60 -15.73 -9.54
C ALA A 152 -9.07 -14.38 -8.98
N PHE A 153 -9.98 -13.71 -9.71
CA PHE A 153 -10.56 -12.44 -9.27
C PHE A 153 -11.39 -12.59 -7.99
N TYR A 154 -12.16 -13.68 -7.87
CA TYR A 154 -12.92 -13.95 -6.67
C TYR A 154 -12.00 -14.14 -5.46
N ILE A 155 -10.95 -14.95 -5.57
CA ILE A 155 -9.99 -15.22 -4.48
C ILE A 155 -9.18 -13.96 -4.14
N ALA A 156 -8.73 -13.22 -5.16
CA ALA A 156 -7.90 -12.04 -4.93
C ALA A 156 -8.60 -10.98 -4.08
N LYS A 157 -9.88 -10.71 -4.32
CA LYS A 157 -10.63 -9.61 -3.67
C LYS A 157 -11.44 -10.01 -2.44
N SER A 158 -11.67 -11.30 -2.18
CA SER A 158 -12.56 -11.76 -1.11
C SER A 158 -11.79 -12.17 0.15
N GLY A 159 -12.46 -12.09 1.32
CA GLY A 159 -11.84 -12.28 2.61
C GLY A 159 -10.72 -11.26 2.83
N ARG A 160 -9.59 -11.68 3.43
CA ARG A 160 -8.37 -10.87 3.38
C ARG A 160 -7.87 -10.84 1.93
N PRO A 161 -7.85 -9.67 1.25
CA PRO A 161 -7.41 -9.59 -0.14
C PRO A 161 -5.94 -9.98 -0.30
N GLY A 162 -5.53 -10.27 -1.54
CA GLY A 162 -4.13 -10.60 -1.83
C GLY A 162 -3.92 -11.10 -3.26
N PRO A 163 -2.67 -11.38 -3.64
CA PRO A 163 -2.30 -11.74 -5.00
C PRO A 163 -2.74 -13.16 -5.37
N VAL A 164 -3.02 -13.32 -6.66
CA VAL A 164 -3.24 -14.62 -7.32
C VAL A 164 -2.37 -14.70 -8.57
N VAL A 165 -1.82 -15.88 -8.85
CA VAL A 165 -0.93 -16.12 -9.99
C VAL A 165 -1.56 -17.15 -10.93
N LEU A 166 -1.66 -16.79 -12.21
CA LEU A 166 -2.09 -17.67 -13.29
C LEU A 166 -0.93 -17.91 -14.24
N ASP A 167 -0.52 -19.16 -14.36
CA ASP A 167 0.49 -19.63 -15.28
C ASP A 167 -0.19 -20.18 -16.55
N LEU A 168 0.12 -19.61 -17.72
CA LEU A 168 -0.63 -19.83 -18.97
C LEU A 168 0.25 -20.41 -20.07
N PRO A 169 0.36 -21.75 -20.16
CA PRO A 169 1.12 -22.42 -21.22
C PRO A 169 0.66 -22.04 -22.62
N LYS A 170 1.62 -22.02 -23.55
CA LYS A 170 1.40 -21.60 -24.95
C LYS A 170 0.27 -22.37 -25.65
N ASN A 171 0.11 -23.65 -25.34
CA ASN A 171 -0.99 -24.46 -25.89
C ASN A 171 -2.37 -23.92 -25.46
N ALA A 172 -2.52 -23.57 -24.19
CA ALA A 172 -3.78 -23.00 -23.69
C ALA A 172 -4.11 -21.67 -24.36
N GLN A 173 -3.09 -20.89 -24.79
CA GLN A 173 -3.29 -19.63 -25.51
C GLN A 173 -3.75 -19.83 -26.96
N THR A 174 -3.15 -20.79 -27.67
CA THR A 174 -3.28 -20.96 -29.13
C THR A 174 -4.37 -21.95 -29.57
N HIS A 175 -4.65 -22.96 -28.73
CA HIS A 175 -5.74 -23.91 -29.04
C HIS A 175 -7.10 -23.23 -28.91
N THR A 176 -8.09 -23.80 -29.60
CA THR A 176 -9.47 -23.30 -29.63
C THR A 176 -10.35 -24.00 -28.61
N CYS A 177 -11.34 -23.29 -28.11
CA CYS A 177 -12.41 -23.83 -27.28
C CYS A 177 -13.76 -23.21 -27.62
N GLU A 178 -14.85 -23.86 -27.21
CA GLU A 178 -16.17 -23.23 -27.17
C GLU A 178 -16.21 -22.18 -26.08
N TRP A 179 -16.53 -20.92 -26.42
CA TRP A 179 -16.64 -19.86 -25.42
C TRP A 179 -17.80 -20.11 -24.45
N ARG A 180 -17.46 -20.19 -23.17
CA ARG A 180 -18.44 -20.35 -22.10
C ARG A 180 -18.04 -19.41 -20.93
N PRO A 181 -18.72 -18.25 -20.79
CA PRO A 181 -18.46 -17.37 -19.67
C PRO A 181 -18.78 -18.05 -18.34
N THR A 182 -17.86 -17.95 -17.40
CA THR A 182 -18.01 -18.54 -16.06
C THR A 182 -17.90 -17.43 -15.02
N LYS A 183 -18.82 -17.43 -14.04
CA LYS A 183 -18.75 -16.53 -12.89
C LYS A 183 -18.60 -17.34 -11.61
N THR A 184 -17.47 -17.20 -10.97
CA THR A 184 -17.22 -17.81 -9.65
C THR A 184 -17.89 -16.98 -8.57
N THR A 185 -18.82 -17.59 -7.84
CA THR A 185 -19.51 -16.99 -6.69
C THR A 185 -19.16 -17.70 -5.39
N LYS A 186 -18.54 -18.87 -5.49
CA LYS A 186 -18.19 -19.72 -4.34
C LYS A 186 -16.99 -20.60 -4.69
N VAL A 187 -16.09 -20.78 -3.72
CA VAL A 187 -15.02 -21.77 -3.77
C VAL A 187 -15.22 -22.74 -2.62
N ARG A 188 -15.19 -24.05 -2.92
CA ARG A 188 -15.36 -25.10 -1.90
C ARG A 188 -14.33 -24.92 -0.79
N SER A 189 -14.79 -25.04 0.47
CA SER A 189 -13.96 -24.91 1.68
C SER A 189 -13.30 -23.53 1.89
N TYR A 190 -13.73 -22.48 1.15
CA TYR A 190 -13.29 -21.11 1.36
C TYR A 190 -14.49 -20.25 1.79
N GLN A 191 -14.44 -19.74 3.00
CA GLN A 191 -15.45 -18.87 3.60
C GLN A 191 -14.84 -17.48 3.81
N PRO A 192 -14.87 -16.61 2.81
CA PRO A 192 -14.21 -15.29 2.88
C PRO A 192 -14.90 -14.31 3.84
N TYR A 193 -16.18 -14.52 4.12
CA TYR A 193 -17.00 -13.67 4.98
C TYR A 193 -17.67 -14.56 6.05
N PRO A 194 -17.01 -14.80 7.19
CA PRO A 194 -17.57 -15.60 8.28
C PRO A 194 -18.80 -14.90 8.90
N GLU A 195 -19.73 -15.69 9.41
CA GLU A 195 -20.86 -15.18 10.19
C GLU A 195 -20.36 -14.56 11.51
N LEU A 196 -20.93 -13.41 11.88
CA LEU A 196 -20.57 -12.73 13.11
C LEU A 196 -20.98 -13.52 14.34
N ASN A 197 -20.07 -13.69 15.28
CA ASN A 197 -20.39 -14.21 16.61
C ASN A 197 -21.05 -13.10 17.46
N MET A 198 -22.37 -13.16 17.61
CA MET A 198 -23.14 -12.16 18.34
C MET A 198 -22.80 -12.10 19.83
N GLN A 199 -22.31 -13.19 20.43
CA GLN A 199 -21.82 -13.17 21.81
C GLN A 199 -20.53 -12.32 21.91
N ALA A 200 -19.58 -12.48 20.99
CA ALA A 200 -18.38 -11.65 20.93
C ALA A 200 -18.70 -10.16 20.69
N ILE A 201 -19.69 -9.86 19.83
CA ILE A 201 -20.20 -8.49 19.62
C ILE A 201 -20.76 -7.91 20.93
N THR A 202 -21.55 -8.69 21.67
CA THR A 202 -22.13 -8.27 22.96
C THR A 202 -21.05 -8.04 24.02
N ASP A 203 -20.07 -8.94 24.09
CA ASP A 203 -18.96 -8.83 25.05
C ASP A 203 -18.07 -7.62 24.75
N ALA A 204 -17.78 -7.35 23.47
CA ALA A 204 -17.07 -6.14 23.04
C ALA A 204 -17.83 -4.87 23.42
N ALA A 205 -19.13 -4.80 23.11
CA ALA A 205 -19.96 -3.64 23.46
C ALA A 205 -20.02 -3.42 24.98
N ARG A 206 -20.10 -4.50 25.78
CA ARG A 206 -20.07 -4.41 27.25
C ARG A 206 -18.74 -3.83 27.75
N LEU A 207 -17.59 -4.26 27.22
CA LEU A 207 -16.28 -3.72 27.57
C LEU A 207 -16.17 -2.24 27.20
N ILE A 208 -16.59 -1.86 26.00
CA ILE A 208 -16.54 -0.48 25.52
C ILE A 208 -17.46 0.43 26.35
N ASN A 209 -18.68 0.00 26.63
CA ASN A 209 -19.63 0.76 27.45
C ASN A 209 -19.15 0.97 28.90
N GLY A 210 -18.27 0.11 29.41
CA GLY A 210 -17.67 0.20 30.74
C GLY A 210 -16.31 0.91 30.78
N ALA A 211 -15.74 1.24 29.62
CA ALA A 211 -14.42 1.83 29.53
C ALA A 211 -14.42 3.28 30.01
N LYS A 212 -13.34 3.67 30.67
CA LYS A 212 -13.05 5.06 31.04
C LYS A 212 -12.03 5.71 30.11
N ARG A 213 -11.18 4.90 29.52
CA ARG A 213 -10.09 5.31 28.65
C ARG A 213 -10.01 4.41 27.42
N PRO A 214 -11.09 4.33 26.60
CA PRO A 214 -11.06 3.53 25.39
C PRO A 214 -10.14 4.15 24.36
N PHE A 215 -9.43 3.32 23.57
CA PHE A 215 -8.59 3.78 22.48
C PHE A 215 -8.72 2.83 21.28
N ALA A 216 -9.04 3.39 20.10
CA ALA A 216 -9.17 2.62 18.86
C ALA A 216 -7.88 2.68 18.03
N LEU A 217 -7.47 1.53 17.49
CA LEU A 217 -6.37 1.41 16.55
C LEU A 217 -6.92 1.08 15.17
N ILE A 218 -6.78 2.00 14.21
CA ILE A 218 -7.37 1.88 12.88
C ILE A 218 -6.31 1.33 11.91
N GLY A 219 -6.59 0.16 11.34
CA GLY A 219 -5.76 -0.47 10.32
C GLY A 219 -6.33 -0.36 8.92
N GLN A 220 -5.61 -0.95 7.97
CA GLN A 220 -5.98 -1.01 6.55
C GLN A 220 -7.30 -1.76 6.30
N GLY A 221 -7.70 -2.65 7.21
CA GLY A 221 -8.95 -3.42 7.06
C GLY A 221 -10.19 -2.55 6.92
N VAL A 222 -10.19 -1.32 7.47
CA VAL A 222 -11.25 -0.34 7.27
C VAL A 222 -11.31 0.14 5.81
N GLU A 223 -10.16 0.40 5.20
CA GLU A 223 -10.04 0.79 3.78
C GLU A 223 -10.46 -0.37 2.86
N LEU A 224 -9.97 -1.57 3.14
CA LEU A 224 -10.23 -2.77 2.34
C LEU A 224 -11.70 -3.18 2.41
N GLY A 225 -12.31 -3.10 3.60
CA GLY A 225 -13.73 -3.35 3.82
C GLY A 225 -14.65 -2.19 3.40
N ASN A 226 -14.08 -1.05 2.97
CA ASN A 226 -14.84 0.18 2.65
C ASN A 226 -15.78 0.61 3.79
N ALA A 227 -15.29 0.51 5.04
CA ALA A 227 -16.05 0.69 6.28
C ALA A 227 -15.85 2.06 6.96
N HIS A 228 -15.59 3.11 6.16
CA HIS A 228 -15.29 4.46 6.67
C HIS A 228 -16.46 5.10 7.42
N GLU A 229 -17.66 5.01 6.87
CA GLU A 229 -18.87 5.57 7.48
C GLU A 229 -19.24 4.84 8.77
N GLU A 230 -19.09 3.52 8.76
CA GLU A 230 -19.31 2.67 9.93
C GLU A 230 -18.28 2.94 11.03
N LEU A 231 -17.03 3.20 10.65
CA LEU A 231 -15.99 3.63 11.59
C LEU A 231 -16.34 4.96 12.24
N LEU A 232 -16.74 5.98 11.47
CA LEU A 232 -17.13 7.29 11.99
C LEU A 232 -18.28 7.17 12.99
N GLN A 233 -19.34 6.46 12.61
CA GLN A 233 -20.49 6.24 13.50
C GLN A 233 -20.10 5.51 14.80
N PHE A 234 -19.18 4.56 14.70
CA PHE A 234 -18.66 3.84 15.86
C PHE A 234 -17.89 4.76 16.81
N LEU A 235 -16.92 5.53 16.28
CA LEU A 235 -16.08 6.42 17.07
C LEU A 235 -16.90 7.57 17.70
N GLU A 236 -17.76 8.21 16.93
CA GLU A 236 -18.55 9.36 17.38
C GLU A 236 -19.62 8.98 18.39
N LYS A 237 -20.25 7.80 18.27
CA LYS A 237 -21.28 7.37 19.22
C LYS A 237 -20.73 7.18 20.62
N ALA A 238 -19.56 6.61 20.76
CA ALA A 238 -18.93 6.32 22.04
C ALA A 238 -17.75 7.26 22.38
N ASP A 239 -17.55 8.33 21.60
CA ASP A 239 -16.52 9.37 21.81
C ASP A 239 -15.11 8.76 22.02
N ILE A 240 -14.72 7.84 21.10
CA ILE A 240 -13.49 7.06 21.22
C ILE A 240 -12.35 7.71 20.43
N PRO A 241 -11.28 8.20 21.06
CA PRO A 241 -10.10 8.66 20.36
C PRO A 241 -9.42 7.50 19.60
N ALA A 242 -8.80 7.81 18.45
CA ALA A 242 -8.26 6.81 17.56
C ALA A 242 -6.87 7.16 17.03
N GLY A 243 -5.98 6.17 17.03
CA GLY A 243 -4.70 6.19 16.32
C GLY A 243 -4.77 5.37 15.03
N ARG A 244 -4.02 5.78 14.01
CA ARG A 244 -3.99 5.13 12.70
C ARG A 244 -2.66 4.43 12.46
N THR A 245 -2.70 3.19 11.96
CA THR A 245 -1.50 2.53 11.46
C THR A 245 -1.05 3.14 10.13
N LEU A 246 0.19 2.90 9.70
CA LEU A 246 0.72 3.39 8.42
C LEU A 246 -0.24 3.15 7.24
N LEU A 247 -0.74 1.92 7.09
CA LEU A 247 -1.67 1.56 6.01
C LEU A 247 -3.12 1.99 6.28
N GLY A 248 -3.44 2.45 7.48
CA GLY A 248 -4.75 2.96 7.86
C GLY A 248 -4.84 4.50 7.87
N LEU A 249 -3.79 5.22 7.45
CA LEU A 249 -3.71 6.68 7.58
C LEU A 249 -4.84 7.44 6.90
N SER A 250 -5.37 6.96 5.78
CA SER A 250 -6.47 7.61 5.07
C SER A 250 -7.87 7.09 5.45
N ALA A 251 -7.96 6.16 6.41
CA ALA A 251 -9.25 5.64 6.86
C ALA A 251 -10.04 6.62 7.75
N LEU A 252 -9.37 7.60 8.34
CA LEU A 252 -9.96 8.68 9.12
C LEU A 252 -9.31 10.00 8.72
N SER A 253 -10.12 11.06 8.50
CA SER A 253 -9.62 12.39 8.15
C SER A 253 -8.58 12.89 9.15
N SER A 254 -7.53 13.53 8.64
CA SER A 254 -6.50 14.13 9.50
C SER A 254 -7.04 15.27 10.38
N GLN A 255 -8.15 15.89 10.00
CA GLN A 255 -8.78 16.98 10.77
C GLN A 255 -9.88 16.47 11.71
N HIS A 256 -10.19 15.17 11.73
CA HIS A 256 -11.23 14.66 12.61
C HIS A 256 -10.83 14.81 14.08
N PRO A 257 -11.70 15.34 14.98
CA PRO A 257 -11.35 15.66 16.37
C PRO A 257 -10.95 14.42 17.20
N LEU A 258 -11.41 13.23 16.83
CA LEU A 258 -11.02 11.98 17.48
C LEU A 258 -9.74 11.34 16.88
N ASN A 259 -9.12 11.96 15.89
CA ASN A 259 -7.88 11.48 15.31
C ASN A 259 -6.66 11.95 16.13
N MET A 260 -6.01 11.03 16.79
CA MET A 260 -4.86 11.30 17.67
C MET A 260 -3.49 11.17 16.97
N GLY A 261 -3.46 10.79 15.69
CA GLY A 261 -2.22 10.67 14.92
C GLY A 261 -1.87 9.26 14.48
N MET A 262 -0.62 9.07 14.07
CA MET A 262 -0.08 7.79 13.60
C MET A 262 0.44 6.94 14.76
N LEU A 263 0.30 5.62 14.67
CA LEU A 263 0.81 4.64 15.63
C LEU A 263 2.16 4.06 15.18
N GLY A 264 2.90 3.53 16.14
CA GLY A 264 4.04 2.66 15.92
C GLY A 264 5.40 3.35 16.04
N MET A 265 6.45 2.69 15.52
CA MET A 265 7.86 3.05 15.73
C MET A 265 8.17 4.52 15.45
N HIS A 266 7.61 5.08 14.37
CA HIS A 266 7.73 6.49 13.99
C HIS A 266 6.38 7.22 14.10
N GLY A 267 5.48 6.72 14.95
CA GLY A 267 4.17 7.31 15.20
C GLY A 267 4.23 8.59 16.01
N SER A 268 3.07 9.14 16.31
CA SER A 268 2.92 10.30 17.19
C SER A 268 3.21 9.92 18.63
N TYR A 269 3.88 10.78 19.36
CA TYR A 269 4.24 10.55 20.75
C TYR A 269 3.00 10.28 21.62
N ALA A 270 1.96 11.12 21.45
CA ALA A 270 0.72 10.96 22.20
C ALA A 270 0.04 9.60 21.97
N THR A 271 -0.05 9.12 20.73
CA THR A 271 -0.71 7.83 20.44
C THR A 271 0.00 6.65 21.09
N ASN A 272 1.34 6.64 21.05
CA ASN A 272 2.14 5.56 21.62
C ASN A 272 2.09 5.56 23.16
N MET A 273 2.19 6.76 23.79
CA MET A 273 2.06 6.88 25.23
C MET A 273 0.66 6.43 25.71
N LYS A 274 -0.39 6.90 25.06
CA LYS A 274 -1.78 6.61 25.43
C LYS A 274 -2.21 5.16 25.15
N THR A 275 -1.52 4.47 24.25
CA THR A 275 -1.68 3.01 24.08
C THR A 275 -1.35 2.27 25.39
N GLN A 276 -0.38 2.74 26.16
CA GLN A 276 0.03 2.16 27.43
C GLN A 276 -0.78 2.67 28.65
N GLU A 277 -1.72 3.58 28.42
CA GLU A 277 -2.57 4.15 29.49
C GLU A 277 -4.06 3.77 29.34
N CYS A 278 -4.50 3.34 28.14
CA CYS A 278 -5.90 2.97 27.90
C CYS A 278 -6.33 1.76 28.73
N ASP A 279 -7.62 1.65 29.04
CA ASP A 279 -8.19 0.49 29.74
C ASP A 279 -8.89 -0.51 28.80
N VAL A 280 -9.32 -0.04 27.64
CA VAL A 280 -9.83 -0.87 26.54
C VAL A 280 -9.16 -0.46 25.24
N LEU A 281 -8.45 -1.39 24.60
CA LEU A 281 -7.82 -1.24 23.30
C LEU A 281 -8.64 -1.94 22.24
N ILE A 282 -9.03 -1.20 21.19
CA ILE A 282 -9.91 -1.70 20.13
C ILE A 282 -9.14 -1.69 18.80
N ALA A 283 -8.62 -2.84 18.41
CA ALA A 283 -7.90 -3.00 17.14
C ALA A 283 -8.88 -3.32 16.02
N ILE A 284 -8.90 -2.50 14.97
CA ILE A 284 -9.87 -2.58 13.87
C ILE A 284 -9.12 -2.81 12.55
N GLY A 285 -9.17 -4.05 12.03
CA GLY A 285 -8.55 -4.42 10.76
C GLY A 285 -7.04 -4.15 10.72
N MET A 286 -6.32 -4.49 11.79
CA MET A 286 -4.87 -4.32 11.92
C MET A 286 -4.25 -5.55 12.60
N ARG A 287 -3.02 -5.90 12.26
CA ARG A 287 -2.38 -7.18 12.60
C ARG A 287 -1.32 -7.12 13.70
N PHE A 288 -1.25 -6.06 14.48
CA PHE A 288 -0.26 -5.89 15.55
C PHE A 288 1.17 -6.25 15.11
N SER A 289 1.64 -5.66 13.98
CA SER A 289 3.01 -5.87 13.51
C SER A 289 4.03 -5.28 14.49
N ASP A 290 5.27 -5.78 14.44
CA ASP A 290 6.41 -5.30 15.24
C ASP A 290 6.65 -3.79 15.11
N ARG A 291 6.34 -3.21 13.95
CA ARG A 291 6.43 -1.77 13.70
C ARG A 291 5.38 -0.95 14.46
N VAL A 292 4.29 -1.57 14.91
CA VAL A 292 3.26 -0.95 15.73
C VAL A 292 3.46 -1.25 17.21
N THR A 293 3.81 -2.49 17.54
CA THR A 293 3.84 -2.94 18.95
C THR A 293 5.15 -2.64 19.67
N GLY A 294 6.25 -2.44 18.93
CA GLY A 294 7.58 -2.50 19.56
C GLY A 294 7.75 -3.85 20.25
N LEU A 295 8.11 -3.86 21.54
CA LEU A 295 8.24 -5.07 22.35
C LEU A 295 6.85 -5.62 22.75
N PRO A 296 6.38 -6.75 22.15
CA PRO A 296 5.02 -7.25 22.38
C PRO A 296 4.71 -7.60 23.83
N GLU A 297 5.73 -8.04 24.58
CA GLU A 297 5.60 -8.43 25.99
C GLU A 297 5.18 -7.27 26.90
N THR A 298 5.39 -6.03 26.46
CA THR A 298 5.04 -4.82 27.23
C THR A 298 3.82 -4.09 26.66
N TYR A 299 3.35 -4.45 25.46
CA TYR A 299 2.34 -3.70 24.74
C TYR A 299 0.95 -3.84 25.36
N ALA A 300 0.36 -2.71 25.78
CA ALA A 300 -1.02 -2.58 26.27
C ALA A 300 -1.43 -3.59 27.35
N LYS A 301 -0.52 -4.00 28.24
CA LYS A 301 -0.77 -5.04 29.27
C LYS A 301 -1.85 -4.67 30.29
N GLN A 302 -2.10 -3.39 30.48
CA GLN A 302 -3.12 -2.85 31.38
C GLN A 302 -4.51 -2.86 30.76
N ALA A 303 -4.63 -3.00 29.43
CA ALA A 303 -5.88 -2.88 28.69
C ALA A 303 -6.55 -4.23 28.44
N LYS A 304 -7.88 -4.21 28.32
CA LYS A 304 -8.63 -5.27 27.65
C LYS A 304 -8.58 -5.07 26.16
N VAL A 305 -8.14 -6.09 25.41
CA VAL A 305 -7.93 -6.02 23.97
C VAL A 305 -9.12 -6.62 23.23
N ILE A 306 -9.79 -5.80 22.43
CA ILE A 306 -10.80 -6.20 21.45
C ILE A 306 -10.15 -6.17 20.07
N HIS A 307 -10.17 -7.28 19.34
CA HIS A 307 -9.57 -7.37 18.01
C HIS A 307 -10.63 -7.76 16.96
N LEU A 308 -10.88 -6.85 16.01
CA LEU A 308 -11.76 -7.05 14.86
C LEU A 308 -10.88 -7.32 13.64
N ASP A 309 -10.98 -8.51 13.06
CA ASP A 309 -10.27 -8.85 11.84
C ASP A 309 -11.07 -9.86 11.01
N ILE A 310 -10.84 -9.86 9.69
CA ILE A 310 -11.43 -10.83 8.76
C ILE A 310 -10.63 -12.14 8.69
N ASP A 311 -9.40 -12.12 9.18
CA ASP A 311 -8.47 -13.23 9.16
C ASP A 311 -8.26 -13.78 10.58
N ALA A 312 -8.80 -14.97 10.82
CA ALA A 312 -8.70 -15.63 12.12
C ALA A 312 -7.24 -15.90 12.57
N SER A 313 -6.30 -15.97 11.64
CA SER A 313 -4.89 -16.21 11.93
C SER A 313 -4.18 -15.03 12.60
N GLU A 314 -4.78 -13.84 12.60
CA GLU A 314 -4.23 -12.65 13.26
C GLU A 314 -4.57 -12.59 14.77
N PHE A 315 -5.58 -13.33 15.23
CA PHE A 315 -5.92 -13.37 16.66
C PHE A 315 -4.87 -14.12 17.47
N ASP A 316 -4.50 -13.55 18.62
CA ASP A 316 -3.51 -14.09 19.57
C ASP A 316 -2.11 -14.34 18.96
N LYS A 317 -1.86 -13.87 17.75
CA LYS A 317 -0.60 -14.07 17.04
C LYS A 317 0.56 -13.30 17.68
N ASN A 318 0.38 -12.01 17.92
CA ASN A 318 1.39 -11.13 18.49
C ASN A 318 0.94 -10.55 19.83
N ILE A 319 -0.32 -10.16 19.96
CA ILE A 319 -0.93 -9.60 21.18
C ILE A 319 -2.12 -10.47 21.57
N LYS A 320 -2.19 -10.81 22.84
CA LYS A 320 -3.31 -11.59 23.37
C LYS A 320 -4.61 -10.79 23.30
N THR A 321 -5.65 -11.41 22.80
CA THR A 321 -6.99 -10.83 22.60
C THR A 321 -7.92 -11.28 23.72
N ASP A 322 -8.64 -10.35 24.36
CA ASP A 322 -9.71 -10.68 25.33
C ASP A 322 -11.04 -10.98 24.60
N VAL A 323 -11.34 -10.23 23.53
CA VAL A 323 -12.51 -10.45 22.68
C VAL A 323 -12.12 -10.41 21.21
N ALA A 324 -12.16 -11.55 20.54
CA ALA A 324 -11.90 -11.69 19.10
C ALA A 324 -13.23 -11.62 18.32
N ILE A 325 -13.30 -10.72 17.33
CA ILE A 325 -14.45 -10.57 16.43
C ILE A 325 -14.00 -10.89 15.01
N LEU A 326 -14.27 -12.13 14.60
CA LEU A 326 -14.01 -12.57 13.23
C LEU A 326 -15.11 -12.06 12.30
N GLY A 327 -14.76 -11.17 11.37
CA GLY A 327 -15.70 -10.62 10.41
C GLY A 327 -15.18 -9.39 9.68
N ASP A 328 -15.89 -9.02 8.64
CA ASP A 328 -15.63 -7.79 7.89
C ASP A 328 -15.98 -6.55 8.72
N CYS A 329 -15.11 -5.53 8.73
CA CYS A 329 -15.37 -4.26 9.43
C CYS A 329 -16.69 -3.61 9.00
N LYS A 330 -17.09 -3.78 7.73
CA LYS A 330 -18.36 -3.28 7.19
C LYS A 330 -19.59 -3.84 7.88
N GLN A 331 -19.49 -5.04 8.46
CA GLN A 331 -20.57 -5.72 9.17
C GLN A 331 -20.39 -5.66 10.69
N SER A 332 -19.17 -5.85 11.18
CA SER A 332 -18.91 -5.92 12.62
C SER A 332 -19.04 -4.56 13.31
N LEU A 333 -18.59 -3.47 12.70
CA LEU A 333 -18.70 -2.14 13.29
C LEU A 333 -20.16 -1.72 13.54
N PRO A 334 -21.11 -1.82 12.58
CA PRO A 334 -22.51 -1.51 12.84
C PRO A 334 -23.13 -2.40 13.92
N ALA A 335 -22.78 -3.69 13.94
CA ALA A 335 -23.32 -4.63 14.95
C ALA A 335 -22.89 -4.23 16.37
N ILE A 336 -21.63 -3.84 16.57
CA ILE A 336 -21.15 -3.34 17.87
C ILE A 336 -21.80 -1.98 18.17
N THR A 337 -21.80 -1.05 17.19
CA THR A 337 -22.34 0.30 17.34
C THR A 337 -23.80 0.30 17.79
N ALA A 338 -24.59 -0.65 17.30
CA ALA A 338 -25.99 -0.79 17.71
C ALA A 338 -26.16 -1.00 19.24
N LEU A 339 -25.18 -1.67 19.87
CA LEU A 339 -25.18 -2.00 21.31
C LEU A 339 -24.43 -0.99 22.18
N LEU A 340 -23.76 0.01 21.58
CA LEU A 340 -23.06 1.04 22.34
C LEU A 340 -24.02 2.08 22.92
N ASN A 341 -23.71 2.53 24.12
CA ASN A 341 -24.29 3.72 24.72
C ASN A 341 -23.64 4.97 24.09
N LYS A 342 -24.35 6.09 24.06
CA LYS A 342 -23.72 7.37 23.84
C LYS A 342 -22.86 7.72 25.06
N ALA A 343 -21.58 8.03 24.82
CA ALA A 343 -20.62 8.34 25.86
C ALA A 343 -19.90 9.68 25.58
N GLU A 344 -19.17 10.17 26.57
CA GLU A 344 -18.26 11.32 26.46
C GLU A 344 -16.98 11.02 27.23
N HIS A 345 -15.84 11.15 26.56
CA HIS A 345 -14.51 10.87 27.15
C HIS A 345 -13.61 12.12 27.11
N LYS A 346 -14.16 13.31 27.34
CA LYS A 346 -13.48 14.60 27.20
C LYS A 346 -12.16 14.69 27.96
N GLU A 347 -12.12 14.26 29.22
CA GLU A 347 -10.89 14.29 30.03
C GLU A 347 -9.82 13.35 29.43
N TRP A 348 -10.24 12.16 28.98
CA TRP A 348 -9.34 11.22 28.34
C TRP A 348 -8.78 11.77 27.04
N ILE A 349 -9.62 12.30 26.14
CA ILE A 349 -9.24 12.92 24.89
C ILE A 349 -8.30 14.10 25.12
N THR A 350 -8.64 15.00 26.07
CA THR A 350 -7.81 16.15 26.41
C THR A 350 -6.43 15.74 26.94
N SER A 351 -6.34 14.59 27.62
CA SER A 351 -5.06 14.11 28.16
C SER A 351 -4.02 13.74 27.09
N PHE A 352 -4.41 13.59 25.82
CA PHE A 352 -3.47 13.42 24.71
C PHE A 352 -2.68 14.69 24.42
N ASN A 353 -3.24 15.87 24.74
CA ASN A 353 -2.61 17.17 24.43
C ASN A 353 -1.26 17.33 25.13
N GLU A 354 -1.10 16.80 26.33
CA GLU A 354 0.17 16.89 27.06
C GLU A 354 1.35 16.33 26.25
N TYR A 355 1.18 15.15 25.68
CA TYR A 355 2.22 14.52 24.87
C TYR A 355 2.31 15.13 23.47
N ALA A 356 1.17 15.54 22.90
CA ALA A 356 1.13 16.19 21.60
C ALA A 356 1.84 17.56 21.63
N GLU A 357 1.72 18.34 22.71
CA GLU A 357 2.42 19.61 22.89
C GLU A 357 3.92 19.42 23.05
N GLN A 358 4.35 18.40 23.78
CA GLN A 358 5.77 18.06 23.91
C GLN A 358 6.38 17.72 22.54
N GLU A 359 5.67 16.90 21.75
CA GLU A 359 6.10 16.53 20.41
C GLU A 359 6.11 17.73 19.46
N GLN A 360 5.07 18.60 19.51
CA GLN A 360 4.99 19.81 18.72
C GLN A 360 6.21 20.72 18.94
N GLN A 361 6.57 20.96 20.18
CA GLN A 361 7.66 21.87 20.53
C GLN A 361 9.05 21.29 20.25
N ARG A 362 9.23 19.98 20.49
CA ARG A 362 10.56 19.36 20.44
C ARG A 362 10.91 18.82 19.06
N VAL A 363 9.91 18.43 18.26
CA VAL A 363 10.08 17.73 16.97
C VAL A 363 9.37 18.47 15.84
N ILE A 364 8.04 18.56 15.89
CA ILE A 364 7.24 18.95 14.70
C ILE A 364 7.61 20.35 14.23
N GLU A 365 7.67 21.33 15.14
CA GLU A 365 7.98 22.72 14.76
C GLU A 365 9.35 22.86 14.08
N LYS A 366 10.34 22.09 14.53
CA LYS A 366 11.68 22.08 13.93
C LYS A 366 11.69 21.43 12.55
N ASP A 367 10.89 20.37 12.37
CA ASP A 367 10.85 19.60 11.10
C ASP A 367 10.11 20.34 9.99
N ILE A 368 9.01 21.03 10.33
CA ILE A 368 8.13 21.64 9.31
C ILE A 368 8.29 23.14 9.15
N HIS A 369 8.84 23.84 10.15
CA HIS A 369 9.09 25.29 10.13
C HIS A 369 10.52 25.66 10.51
N PRO A 370 11.56 25.01 9.96
CA PRO A 370 12.94 25.38 10.23
C PRO A 370 13.22 26.80 9.72
N THR A 371 13.94 27.59 10.52
CA THR A 371 14.25 28.99 10.18
C THR A 371 15.59 29.16 9.48
N GLU A 372 16.49 28.19 9.62
CA GLU A 372 17.86 28.22 9.08
C GLU A 372 18.34 26.82 8.69
N GLY A 373 19.52 26.74 8.11
CA GLY A 373 20.13 25.48 7.67
C GLY A 373 19.58 24.93 6.34
N PRO A 374 19.98 23.71 5.95
CA PRO A 374 19.51 23.02 4.75
C PRO A 374 18.01 22.71 4.82
N LEU A 375 17.43 22.36 3.67
CA LEU A 375 16.06 21.83 3.61
C LEU A 375 15.92 20.54 4.42
N LEU A 376 14.76 20.37 5.08
CA LEU A 376 14.38 19.15 5.79
C LEU A 376 13.26 18.42 5.04
N MET A 377 13.21 17.10 5.19
CA MET A 377 12.16 16.28 4.55
C MET A 377 10.77 16.66 5.07
N GLY A 378 10.66 17.02 6.36
CA GLY A 378 9.42 17.42 7.00
C GLY A 378 8.84 18.68 6.39
N GLU A 379 9.65 19.74 6.18
CA GLU A 379 9.16 21.00 5.59
C GLU A 379 8.73 20.81 4.13
N VAL A 380 9.46 20.02 3.33
CA VAL A 380 9.06 19.70 1.94
C VAL A 380 7.71 18.98 1.94
N THR A 381 7.56 17.97 2.79
CA THR A 381 6.30 17.21 2.91
C THR A 381 5.15 18.11 3.33
N HIS A 382 5.37 18.97 4.33
CA HIS A 382 4.36 19.91 4.83
C HIS A 382 3.89 20.86 3.73
N VAL A 383 4.81 21.48 3.00
CA VAL A 383 4.49 22.44 1.91
C VAL A 383 3.68 21.76 0.79
N VAL A 384 4.05 20.53 0.40
CA VAL A 384 3.29 19.76 -0.61
C VAL A 384 1.90 19.39 -0.08
N SER A 385 1.80 18.96 1.17
CA SER A 385 0.54 18.61 1.81
C SER A 385 -0.43 19.79 1.89
N GLU A 386 0.05 20.96 2.35
CA GLU A 386 -0.75 22.19 2.42
C GLU A 386 -1.21 22.64 1.02
N ALA A 387 -0.32 22.60 0.01
CA ALA A 387 -0.65 22.98 -1.36
C ALA A 387 -1.67 22.05 -2.02
N THR A 388 -1.80 20.81 -1.56
CA THR A 388 -2.79 19.84 -2.03
C THR A 388 -4.04 19.75 -1.17
N HIS A 389 -4.08 20.50 -0.06
CA HIS A 389 -5.20 20.53 0.91
C HIS A 389 -5.60 19.12 1.41
N GLY A 390 -4.64 18.20 1.55
CA GLY A 390 -4.88 16.82 1.95
C GLY A 390 -5.70 15.97 0.98
N LYS A 391 -5.93 16.45 -0.27
CA LYS A 391 -6.77 15.77 -1.27
C LYS A 391 -5.98 14.91 -2.26
N ALA A 392 -4.66 15.09 -2.34
CA ALA A 392 -3.81 14.28 -3.19
C ALA A 392 -3.69 12.84 -2.67
N ILE A 393 -3.29 11.95 -3.55
CA ILE A 393 -2.82 10.61 -3.19
C ILE A 393 -1.34 10.71 -2.88
N LEU A 394 -0.96 10.33 -1.67
CA LEU A 394 0.42 10.12 -1.28
C LEU A 394 0.85 8.73 -1.73
N VAL A 395 1.85 8.66 -2.58
CA VAL A 395 2.62 7.43 -2.81
C VAL A 395 4.01 7.67 -2.25
N ASN A 396 4.53 6.76 -1.46
CA ASN A 396 5.90 6.88 -1.01
C ASN A 396 6.72 5.60 -1.25
N ASP A 397 7.99 5.81 -1.53
CA ASP A 397 9.00 4.77 -1.54
C ASP A 397 9.45 4.46 -0.11
N VAL A 398 10.28 3.45 0.07
CA VAL A 398 10.70 2.98 1.39
C VAL A 398 11.96 3.71 1.88
N GLY A 399 11.98 4.01 3.18
CA GLY A 399 13.07 4.69 3.87
C GLY A 399 12.63 5.90 4.68
N GLN A 400 13.53 6.85 4.93
CA GLN A 400 13.21 8.08 5.68
C GLN A 400 12.09 8.88 5.00
N ASN A 401 12.07 8.94 3.67
CA ASN A 401 11.02 9.56 2.90
C ASN A 401 9.62 8.99 3.22
N GLN A 402 9.51 7.68 3.43
CA GLN A 402 8.25 7.00 3.79
C GLN A 402 7.75 7.47 5.17
N MET A 403 8.65 7.48 6.15
CA MET A 403 8.30 7.80 7.53
C MET A 403 7.87 9.26 7.66
N ILE A 404 8.64 10.18 7.11
CA ILE A 404 8.38 11.62 7.18
C ILE A 404 7.15 12.01 6.36
N SER A 405 7.01 11.50 5.12
CA SER A 405 5.85 11.83 4.31
C SER A 405 4.56 11.27 4.92
N SER A 406 4.58 10.06 5.47
CA SER A 406 3.41 9.48 6.16
C SER A 406 3.02 10.25 7.41
N ARG A 407 3.99 10.86 8.10
CA ARG A 407 3.78 11.60 9.33
C ARG A 407 3.20 13.01 9.09
N TYR A 408 3.70 13.73 8.09
CA TYR A 408 3.36 15.14 7.89
C TYR A 408 2.36 15.40 6.76
N PHE A 409 2.08 14.41 5.92
CA PHE A 409 1.03 14.54 4.90
C PHE A 409 -0.36 14.40 5.53
N LYS A 410 -1.28 15.29 5.14
CA LYS A 410 -2.68 15.26 5.58
C LYS A 410 -3.53 14.41 4.66
N PHE A 411 -4.53 13.72 5.21
CA PHE A 411 -5.44 12.85 4.49
C PHE A 411 -6.88 13.28 4.76
N GLU A 412 -7.54 13.85 3.75
CA GLU A 412 -8.94 14.29 3.81
C GLU A 412 -9.87 13.41 2.96
N GLN A 413 -9.30 12.45 2.27
CA GLN A 413 -10.03 11.52 1.43
C GLN A 413 -9.56 10.08 1.69
N LYS A 414 -10.49 9.14 1.59
CA LYS A 414 -10.20 7.72 1.65
C LYS A 414 -9.30 7.26 0.50
N ARG A 415 -8.59 6.14 0.69
CA ARG A 415 -7.70 5.55 -0.32
C ARG A 415 -6.65 6.54 -0.83
N SER A 416 -6.05 7.29 0.07
CA SER A 416 -5.07 8.34 -0.26
C SER A 416 -3.63 8.01 0.11
N ILE A 417 -3.36 6.83 0.66
CA ILE A 417 -2.00 6.34 0.96
C ILE A 417 -1.68 5.07 0.18
N VAL A 418 -0.55 5.07 -0.51
CA VAL A 418 0.00 3.91 -1.24
C VAL A 418 1.46 3.75 -0.84
N THR A 419 1.80 2.66 -0.18
CA THR A 419 3.13 2.41 0.35
C THR A 419 3.37 0.91 0.51
N SER A 420 4.62 0.44 0.43
CA SER A 420 5.02 -0.90 0.83
C SER A 420 5.20 -0.91 2.35
N GLY A 421 4.12 -1.18 3.08
CA GLY A 421 4.08 -1.03 4.53
C GLY A 421 4.62 -2.22 5.31
N GLY A 422 4.38 -3.42 4.83
CA GLY A 422 4.76 -4.66 5.50
C GLY A 422 6.02 -5.32 4.95
N PHE A 423 6.21 -5.29 3.63
CA PHE A 423 7.36 -5.89 2.97
C PHE A 423 8.54 -4.91 2.89
N GLY A 424 8.27 -3.62 2.73
CA GLY A 424 9.29 -2.58 2.74
C GLY A 424 10.16 -2.58 1.47
N THR A 425 9.53 -2.70 0.32
CA THR A 425 10.22 -2.80 -0.98
C THR A 425 10.70 -1.43 -1.45
N MET A 426 12.00 -1.17 -1.43
CA MET A 426 12.60 -0.01 -2.10
C MET A 426 12.40 -0.13 -3.62
N GLY A 427 12.12 1.01 -4.28
CA GLY A 427 11.75 1.05 -5.69
C GLY A 427 10.26 0.81 -5.97
N PHE A 428 9.44 0.61 -4.93
CA PHE A 428 7.98 0.49 -5.00
C PHE A 428 7.30 1.78 -5.48
N GLY A 429 7.78 2.94 -4.98
CA GLY A 429 7.06 4.21 -5.06
C GLY A 429 6.71 4.63 -6.49
N LEU A 430 7.69 4.67 -7.38
CA LEU A 430 7.49 5.16 -8.75
C LEU A 430 6.49 4.31 -9.56
N PRO A 431 6.65 2.98 -9.68
CA PRO A 431 5.67 2.15 -10.40
C PRO A 431 4.30 2.14 -9.72
N ALA A 432 4.22 2.15 -8.39
CA ALA A 432 2.94 2.24 -7.69
C ALA A 432 2.23 3.58 -7.97
N ALA A 433 2.98 4.68 -8.10
CA ALA A 433 2.42 5.98 -8.49
C ALA A 433 1.87 5.97 -9.93
N ILE A 434 2.53 5.28 -10.85
CA ILE A 434 2.01 5.03 -12.20
C ILE A 434 0.63 4.35 -12.09
N GLY A 435 0.54 3.27 -11.33
CA GLY A 435 -0.71 2.56 -11.09
C GLY A 435 -1.79 3.44 -10.44
N ALA A 436 -1.42 4.24 -9.45
CA ALA A 436 -2.32 5.16 -8.76
C ALA A 436 -2.93 6.21 -9.70
N CYS A 437 -2.16 6.73 -10.66
CA CYS A 437 -2.66 7.67 -11.67
C CYS A 437 -3.77 7.04 -12.54
N TYR A 438 -3.65 5.77 -12.90
CA TYR A 438 -4.70 5.04 -13.63
C TYR A 438 -5.88 4.61 -12.75
N GLY A 439 -5.61 4.30 -11.49
CA GLY A 439 -6.65 3.91 -10.53
C GLY A 439 -7.54 5.07 -10.05
N SER A 440 -7.02 6.30 -10.13
CA SER A 440 -7.73 7.51 -9.72
C SER A 440 -7.35 8.72 -10.59
N PRO A 441 -7.78 8.76 -11.87
CA PRO A 441 -7.29 9.71 -12.89
C PRO A 441 -7.68 11.18 -12.62
N HIS A 442 -8.61 11.41 -11.68
CA HIS A 442 -9.08 12.76 -11.33
C HIS A 442 -8.38 13.35 -10.10
N ARG A 443 -7.46 12.60 -9.49
CA ARG A 443 -6.74 13.03 -8.29
C ARG A 443 -5.26 13.25 -8.60
N THR A 444 -4.69 14.27 -7.97
CA THR A 444 -3.23 14.47 -8.00
C THR A 444 -2.54 13.32 -7.26
N VAL A 445 -1.54 12.73 -7.90
CA VAL A 445 -0.67 11.70 -7.29
C VAL A 445 0.69 12.35 -7.00
N CYS A 446 1.06 12.42 -5.73
CA CYS A 446 2.35 12.89 -5.24
C CYS A 446 3.20 11.69 -4.80
N CYS A 447 4.31 11.44 -5.51
CA CYS A 447 5.20 10.33 -5.23
C CYS A 447 6.48 10.83 -4.53
N PHE A 448 6.62 10.53 -3.24
CA PHE A 448 7.82 10.85 -2.47
C PHE A 448 8.82 9.70 -2.54
N MET A 449 10.05 10.02 -2.90
CA MET A 449 11.12 9.03 -3.07
C MET A 449 12.44 9.56 -2.50
N GLY A 450 13.25 8.66 -1.94
CA GLY A 450 14.67 8.94 -1.69
C GLY A 450 15.52 8.67 -2.94
N ASP A 451 16.72 9.18 -2.93
CA ASP A 451 17.69 9.02 -4.01
C ASP A 451 18.14 7.57 -4.25
N GLY A 452 18.12 6.73 -3.21
CA GLY A 452 18.32 5.29 -3.36
C GLY A 452 17.13 4.60 -4.02
N GLY A 453 15.90 4.91 -3.58
CA GLY A 453 14.68 4.28 -4.09
C GLY A 453 14.40 4.59 -5.56
N ILE A 454 14.54 5.85 -5.98
CA ILE A 454 14.30 6.24 -7.37
C ILE A 454 15.22 5.51 -8.35
N GLN A 455 16.48 5.25 -7.98
CA GLN A 455 17.43 4.55 -8.86
C GLN A 455 17.06 3.09 -9.10
N MET A 456 16.30 2.46 -8.20
CA MET A 456 15.87 1.06 -8.35
C MET A 456 14.74 0.89 -9.38
N SER A 457 14.04 1.98 -9.76
CA SER A 457 12.92 1.94 -10.72
C SER A 457 12.92 3.09 -11.72
N ILE A 458 14.04 3.82 -11.86
CA ILE A 458 14.18 5.00 -12.71
C ILE A 458 13.89 4.74 -14.20
N GLN A 459 14.05 3.49 -14.67
CA GLN A 459 13.68 3.08 -16.02
C GLN A 459 12.20 3.31 -16.33
N GLU A 460 11.34 3.39 -15.32
CA GLU A 460 9.91 3.67 -15.48
C GLU A 460 9.63 5.13 -15.91
N PHE A 461 10.65 5.99 -15.93
CA PHE A 461 10.55 7.26 -16.63
C PHE A 461 10.21 7.07 -18.12
N GLY A 462 10.64 5.95 -18.72
CA GLY A 462 10.23 5.55 -20.07
C GLY A 462 8.74 5.26 -20.17
N THR A 463 8.15 4.60 -19.17
CA THR A 463 6.70 4.35 -19.07
C THR A 463 5.93 5.68 -18.90
N ILE A 464 6.42 6.55 -18.02
CA ILE A 464 5.82 7.88 -17.79
C ILE A 464 5.85 8.73 -19.05
N MET A 465 6.97 8.74 -19.76
CA MET A 465 7.15 9.48 -21.01
C MET A 465 6.18 8.97 -22.10
N GLU A 466 6.14 7.65 -22.32
CA GLU A 466 5.32 7.06 -23.39
C GLU A 466 3.82 7.32 -23.19
N HIS A 467 3.36 7.22 -21.96
CA HIS A 467 1.95 7.35 -21.60
C HIS A 467 1.58 8.75 -21.07
N GLN A 468 2.51 9.69 -21.00
CA GLN A 468 2.33 11.05 -20.49
C GLN A 468 1.62 11.08 -19.11
N ILE A 469 2.08 10.22 -18.19
CA ILE A 469 1.44 9.99 -16.88
C ILE A 469 1.68 11.20 -15.97
N PRO A 470 0.62 11.87 -15.45
CA PRO A 470 0.74 13.16 -14.75
C PRO A 470 1.21 13.04 -13.28
N VAL A 471 2.12 12.13 -12.99
CA VAL A 471 2.64 11.93 -11.64
C VAL A 471 3.53 13.09 -11.21
N LYS A 472 3.37 13.55 -9.96
CA LYS A 472 4.21 14.55 -9.31
C LYS A 472 5.23 13.84 -8.43
N MET A 473 6.46 13.79 -8.89
CA MET A 473 7.57 13.10 -8.24
C MET A 473 8.35 14.08 -7.37
N ILE A 474 8.45 13.82 -6.09
CA ILE A 474 9.20 14.61 -5.11
C ILE A 474 10.38 13.76 -4.66
N LEU A 475 11.57 14.12 -5.13
CA LEU A 475 12.81 13.44 -4.81
C LEU A 475 13.49 14.13 -3.63
N LEU A 476 13.54 13.45 -2.50
CA LEU A 476 14.23 13.89 -1.28
C LEU A 476 15.67 13.36 -1.35
N ASN A 477 16.56 14.17 -1.93
CA ASN A 477 17.94 13.81 -2.20
C ASN A 477 18.85 14.23 -1.04
N ASN A 478 19.23 13.27 -0.20
CA ASN A 478 20.14 13.47 0.93
C ASN A 478 21.51 12.80 0.73
N THR A 479 21.77 12.23 -0.43
CA THR A 479 23.01 11.50 -0.78
C THR A 479 23.31 10.28 0.10
N PHE A 480 22.30 9.74 0.77
CA PHE A 480 22.45 8.58 1.64
C PHE A 480 21.28 7.59 1.51
N LEU A 481 21.55 6.32 1.78
CA LEU A 481 20.54 5.39 2.25
C LEU A 481 20.20 5.76 3.71
N GLY A 482 19.44 6.86 3.87
CA GLY A 482 19.34 7.63 5.10
C GLY A 482 18.85 6.82 6.30
N ASN A 483 17.88 5.91 6.10
CA ASN A 483 17.41 5.04 7.18
C ASN A 483 18.51 4.08 7.66
N VAL A 484 19.28 3.50 6.73
CA VAL A 484 20.40 2.58 7.10
C VAL A 484 21.52 3.36 7.76
N ARG A 485 21.84 4.58 7.26
CA ARG A 485 22.80 5.49 7.90
C ARG A 485 22.42 5.77 9.36
N GLN A 486 21.16 6.15 9.62
CA GLN A 486 20.68 6.43 10.97
C GLN A 486 20.84 5.22 11.92
N TRP A 487 20.60 3.99 11.43
CA TRP A 487 20.87 2.78 12.20
C TRP A 487 22.38 2.54 12.43
N GLN A 488 23.23 2.87 11.44
CA GLN A 488 24.69 2.78 11.61
C GLN A 488 25.21 3.78 12.64
N ASP A 489 24.61 4.96 12.70
CA ASP A 489 24.92 5.94 13.74
C ASP A 489 24.54 5.43 15.13
N LEU A 490 23.31 4.96 15.28
CA LEU A 490 22.77 4.49 16.57
C LEU A 490 23.44 3.23 17.11
N MET A 491 23.78 2.27 16.24
CA MET A 491 24.18 0.93 16.69
C MET A 491 25.63 0.57 16.38
N PHE A 492 26.26 1.28 15.43
CA PHE A 492 27.57 0.89 14.91
C PHE A 492 28.63 2.01 14.98
N GLY A 493 28.41 3.02 15.86
CA GLY A 493 29.40 4.08 16.12
C GLY A 493 29.82 4.84 14.87
N HIS A 494 28.86 5.31 14.09
CA HIS A 494 29.03 6.09 12.85
C HIS A 494 29.86 5.41 11.76
N ARG A 495 29.92 4.07 11.74
CA ARG A 495 30.58 3.34 10.65
C ARG A 495 29.65 3.21 9.45
N HIS A 496 29.64 4.23 8.59
CA HIS A 496 28.80 4.30 7.38
C HIS A 496 29.32 3.33 6.32
N SER A 497 28.89 2.07 6.38
CA SER A 497 29.29 1.04 5.42
C SER A 497 28.34 1.03 4.22
N PHE A 498 28.79 1.51 3.07
CA PHE A 498 28.08 1.53 1.80
C PHE A 498 26.69 2.22 1.85
N THR A 499 26.54 3.27 2.63
CA THR A 499 25.28 4.03 2.74
C THR A 499 25.36 5.41 2.11
N GLU A 500 26.56 5.97 1.91
CA GLU A 500 26.77 7.20 1.15
C GLU A 500 26.61 6.90 -0.36
N MET A 501 25.94 7.77 -1.07
CA MET A 501 25.62 7.60 -2.48
C MET A 501 26.16 8.76 -3.34
N MET A 502 26.81 8.43 -4.43
CA MET A 502 27.09 9.38 -5.50
C MET A 502 25.94 9.34 -6.51
N ASN A 503 25.13 10.39 -6.52
CA ASN A 503 23.92 10.46 -7.33
C ASN A 503 24.21 10.97 -8.76
N PRO A 504 23.43 10.50 -9.77
CA PRO A 504 23.47 11.07 -11.11
C PRO A 504 22.85 12.48 -11.12
N ARG A 505 23.04 13.21 -12.21
CA ARG A 505 22.34 14.47 -12.42
C ARG A 505 20.90 14.20 -12.85
N TYR A 506 19.97 14.11 -11.88
CA TYR A 506 18.57 13.76 -12.11
C TYR A 506 17.87 14.70 -13.10
N GLY A 507 18.23 15.99 -13.11
CA GLY A 507 17.70 16.94 -14.09
C GLY A 507 18.07 16.61 -15.54
N ASP A 508 19.25 16.04 -15.80
CA ASP A 508 19.64 15.60 -17.14
C ASP A 508 18.86 14.35 -17.56
N ILE A 509 18.66 13.44 -16.61
CA ILE A 509 17.85 12.23 -16.84
C ILE A 509 16.39 12.62 -17.11
N ALA A 510 15.79 13.46 -16.28
CA ALA A 510 14.41 13.93 -16.45
C ALA A 510 14.20 14.60 -17.82
N ARG A 511 15.12 15.49 -18.21
CA ARG A 511 15.09 16.13 -19.54
C ARG A 511 15.21 15.13 -20.69
N GLY A 512 16.06 14.10 -20.54
CA GLY A 512 16.20 13.02 -21.53
C GLY A 512 14.91 12.25 -21.79
N TYR A 513 14.03 12.15 -20.78
CA TYR A 513 12.69 11.55 -20.87
C TYR A 513 11.57 12.57 -21.10
N GLY A 514 11.89 13.87 -21.33
CA GLY A 514 10.87 14.91 -21.53
C GLY A 514 10.03 15.21 -20.30
N ILE A 515 10.52 14.88 -19.10
CA ILE A 515 9.87 15.14 -17.81
C ILE A 515 10.26 16.53 -17.33
N ALA A 516 9.28 17.38 -16.98
CA ALA A 516 9.53 18.69 -16.40
C ALA A 516 10.28 18.54 -15.06
N TYR A 517 11.22 19.45 -14.81
CA TYR A 517 12.14 19.35 -13.67
C TYR A 517 12.45 20.71 -13.05
N ASP A 518 12.52 20.72 -11.72
CA ASP A 518 13.18 21.78 -10.94
C ASP A 518 14.00 21.17 -9.80
N LEU A 519 15.05 21.90 -9.40
CA LEU A 519 15.86 21.61 -8.21
C LEU A 519 15.59 22.68 -7.15
N VAL A 520 15.30 22.29 -5.92
CA VAL A 520 15.17 23.15 -4.74
C VAL A 520 16.41 22.99 -3.87
N THR A 521 17.17 24.06 -3.71
CA THR A 521 18.34 24.16 -2.83
C THR A 521 18.17 25.23 -1.75
N ASP A 522 17.21 26.15 -1.95
CA ASP A 522 16.93 27.26 -1.04
C ASP A 522 15.44 27.21 -0.60
N ARG A 523 15.20 27.26 0.68
CA ARG A 523 13.87 27.21 1.32
C ARG A 523 12.90 28.24 0.77
N LYS A 524 13.39 29.44 0.44
CA LYS A 524 12.55 30.54 -0.11
C LYS A 524 11.89 30.17 -1.45
N ASP A 525 12.50 29.26 -2.20
CA ASP A 525 12.00 28.84 -3.52
C ASP A 525 11.01 27.66 -3.41
N LEU A 526 10.99 26.93 -2.28
CA LEU A 526 10.25 25.67 -2.11
C LEU A 526 8.77 25.82 -2.47
N LYS A 527 8.07 26.77 -1.85
CA LYS A 527 6.63 26.97 -2.07
C LYS A 527 6.30 27.32 -3.52
N ALA A 528 7.11 28.17 -4.15
CA ALA A 528 6.90 28.57 -5.54
C ALA A 528 7.10 27.39 -6.50
N LYS A 529 8.13 26.57 -6.29
CA LYS A 529 8.41 25.39 -7.13
C LYS A 529 7.42 24.27 -6.91
N VAL A 530 6.93 24.04 -5.67
CA VAL A 530 5.83 23.12 -5.39
C VAL A 530 4.56 23.55 -6.13
N ASN A 531 4.17 24.82 -6.06
CA ASN A 531 2.99 25.31 -6.78
C ASN A 531 3.15 25.17 -8.30
N LYS A 532 4.34 25.44 -8.84
CA LYS A 532 4.66 25.24 -10.27
C LYS A 532 4.52 23.76 -10.64
N MET A 533 5.07 22.84 -9.85
CA MET A 533 4.94 21.39 -10.06
C MET A 533 3.46 20.97 -10.11
N LEU A 534 2.67 21.39 -9.13
CA LEU A 534 1.26 21.01 -9.01
C LEU A 534 0.39 21.60 -10.13
N SER A 535 0.69 22.81 -10.61
CA SER A 535 -0.04 23.47 -11.71
C SER A 535 0.38 23.03 -13.10
N THR A 536 1.55 22.39 -13.24
CA THR A 536 2.04 21.89 -14.52
C THR A 536 1.23 20.66 -14.95
N ALA A 537 0.70 20.65 -16.16
CA ALA A 537 0.13 19.46 -16.75
C ALA A 537 1.24 18.42 -17.04
N GLY A 538 0.92 17.12 -16.94
CA GLY A 538 1.86 16.04 -17.21
C GLY A 538 2.82 15.73 -16.04
N PRO A 539 3.86 14.91 -16.30
CA PRO A 539 4.82 14.46 -15.30
C PRO A 539 5.76 15.58 -14.86
N TYR A 540 6.17 15.53 -13.60
CA TYR A 540 7.09 16.51 -13.04
C TYR A 540 7.99 15.88 -12.00
N LEU A 541 9.29 16.14 -12.05
CA LEU A 541 10.27 15.78 -11.03
C LEU A 541 10.72 17.05 -10.28
N LEU A 542 10.39 17.14 -9.02
CA LEU A 542 10.91 18.15 -8.10
C LEU A 542 11.98 17.53 -7.23
N GLU A 543 13.24 17.83 -7.51
CA GLU A 543 14.35 17.40 -6.66
C GLU A 543 14.56 18.42 -5.54
N CYS A 544 14.63 17.94 -4.30
CA CYS A 544 14.92 18.75 -3.12
C CYS A 544 16.24 18.29 -2.52
N ALA A 545 17.23 19.17 -2.45
CA ALA A 545 18.50 18.91 -1.78
C ALA A 545 18.30 18.98 -0.27
N ILE A 546 18.19 17.82 0.35
CA ILE A 546 17.86 17.65 1.77
C ILE A 546 19.14 17.54 2.60
N LYS A 547 19.07 17.92 3.86
CA LYS A 547 20.13 17.74 4.86
C LYS A 547 20.63 16.28 4.85
N PRO A 548 21.91 16.00 4.63
CA PRO A 548 22.43 14.64 4.49
C PRO A 548 22.28 13.77 5.72
N ASP A 549 22.45 14.36 6.91
CA ASP A 549 22.46 13.72 8.21
C ASP A 549 21.17 13.95 9.02
N GLU A 550 20.04 14.19 8.32
CA GLU A 550 18.73 14.28 8.97
C GLU A 550 18.34 12.95 9.60
N ASP A 551 17.97 12.97 10.88
CA ASP A 551 17.45 11.83 11.61
C ASP A 551 15.95 11.92 11.78
N ILE A 552 15.29 10.77 11.73
CA ILE A 552 13.84 10.69 11.91
C ILE A 552 13.51 10.43 13.38
N VAL A 553 12.85 11.39 13.97
CA VAL A 553 12.25 11.31 15.31
C VAL A 553 10.78 11.81 15.23
N PRO A 554 9.92 11.41 16.15
CA PRO A 554 10.10 10.46 17.23
C PRO A 554 10.37 9.04 16.73
N MET A 555 11.08 8.24 17.51
CA MET A 555 11.22 6.83 17.19
C MET A 555 11.31 5.96 18.45
N THR A 556 10.77 4.75 18.34
CA THR A 556 10.97 3.68 19.33
C THR A 556 12.07 2.74 18.83
N LEU A 557 13.09 2.51 19.63
CA LEU A 557 14.17 1.59 19.26
C LEU A 557 13.68 0.13 19.26
N PRO A 558 14.26 -0.74 18.43
CA PRO A 558 13.95 -2.18 18.46
C PRO A 558 14.16 -2.78 19.85
N GLY A 559 13.24 -3.65 20.25
CA GLY A 559 13.27 -4.28 21.57
C GLY A 559 12.87 -3.37 22.74
N LYS A 560 12.38 -2.16 22.45
CA LYS A 560 11.85 -1.23 23.43
C LYS A 560 10.32 -1.19 23.41
N SER A 561 9.72 -0.82 24.53
CA SER A 561 8.29 -0.56 24.62
C SER A 561 7.92 0.70 23.83
N VAL A 562 6.71 0.75 23.29
CA VAL A 562 6.26 1.90 22.46
C VAL A 562 6.26 3.23 23.21
N ASN A 563 6.15 3.21 24.54
CA ASN A 563 6.24 4.41 25.37
C ASN A 563 7.68 4.79 25.75
N GLU A 564 8.69 4.01 25.38
CA GLU A 564 10.10 4.40 25.42
C GLU A 564 10.53 5.13 24.14
N MET A 565 9.63 5.95 23.60
CA MET A 565 9.83 6.70 22.36
C MET A 565 10.80 7.87 22.58
N LEU A 566 11.79 8.00 21.72
CA LEU A 566 12.78 9.07 21.73
C LEU A 566 12.28 10.25 20.88
N LEU A 567 12.27 11.44 21.46
CA LEU A 567 11.98 12.71 20.78
C LEU A 567 13.26 13.41 20.29
N GLU A 568 14.41 12.87 20.62
CA GLU A 568 15.74 13.37 20.26
C GLU A 568 16.73 12.21 20.33
N LEU A 569 17.68 12.16 19.41
CA LEU A 569 18.74 11.16 19.41
C LEU A 569 20.03 11.76 19.97
N HIS A 570 20.72 11.01 20.80
CA HIS A 570 22.03 11.33 21.36
C HIS A 570 22.99 10.20 20.99
N TYR A 571 24.05 10.53 20.25
CA TYR A 571 25.06 9.60 19.79
C TYR A 571 26.28 9.56 20.72
#